data_2940723ccb82df0391ecd4bfec3eda78
#
_entry.id   2940723ccb82df0391ecd4bfec3eda78
#
_cell.length_a   1.000
_cell.length_b   1.000
_cell.length_c   1.000
_cell.angle_alpha   90.00
_cell.angle_beta   90.00
_cell.angle_gamma   90.00
#
_symmetry.space_group_name_H-M   'P 1'
#
loop_
_entity.id
_entity.type
_entity.pdbx_description
1 polymer ?
#
loop_
_entity_poly.entity_id
_entity_poly.type
_entity_poly.pdbx_seq_one_letter_code
_entity_poly.pdbx_strand_id
1 'polypeptide(L)'
;MDNNVILAVSSALVEKSTIAFMFNFRGVGGSQGSYGDSIAEQEDVTAAVSWLVSQPAVDSNRLGLLGYSFGAAVALPVACADERVKAVALVSLPPGPSQSSQLKGCIKPKLIICGTNDFVVPLDQAKLLDREAAEPKQFELISGADHFWLGYEAVLGEKVACFFRARFIS
;
A
#
# COMPACT_ATOMS: atom_id res chain seq x y z
N MET A 1 -13.55 8.62 2.36
CA MET A 1 -12.07 8.65 2.46
C MET A 1 -11.60 9.10 3.86
N ASP A 2 -12.24 8.60 4.91
CA ASP A 2 -12.00 9.09 6.27
C ASP A 2 -11.20 8.07 7.11
N ASN A 3 -10.39 7.23 6.45
CA ASN A 3 -9.55 6.25 7.11
C ASN A 3 -8.30 6.93 7.68
N ASN A 4 -8.08 6.82 9.00
CA ASN A 4 -6.95 7.45 9.71
C ASN A 4 -5.58 7.08 9.14
N VAL A 5 -5.38 5.81 8.75
CA VAL A 5 -4.12 5.30 8.18
C VAL A 5 -3.83 6.00 6.85
N ILE A 6 -4.82 6.03 5.95
CA ILE A 6 -4.66 6.63 4.62
C ILE A 6 -4.45 8.15 4.73
N LEU A 7 -5.19 8.82 5.61
CA LEU A 7 -5.03 10.26 5.85
C LEU A 7 -3.64 10.60 6.41
N ALA A 8 -3.17 9.85 7.40
CA ALA A 8 -1.86 10.09 8.00
C ALA A 8 -0.70 9.88 7.00
N VAL A 9 -0.76 8.80 6.22
CA VAL A 9 0.25 8.54 5.19
C VAL A 9 0.20 9.62 4.10
N SER A 10 -1.00 10.02 3.67
CA SER A 10 -1.17 11.09 2.68
C SER A 10 -0.57 12.41 3.15
N SER A 11 -0.83 12.80 4.41
CA SER A 11 -0.25 14.01 5.01
C SER A 11 1.28 13.95 5.05
N ALA A 12 1.85 12.83 5.50
CA ALA A 12 3.30 12.65 5.57
C ALA A 12 3.97 12.69 4.19
N LEU A 13 3.32 12.17 3.15
CA LEU A 13 3.80 12.26 1.77
C LEU A 13 3.81 13.71 1.27
N VAL A 14 2.73 14.45 1.51
CA VAL A 14 2.60 15.87 1.11
C VAL A 14 3.64 16.73 1.83
N GLU A 15 3.88 16.52 3.13
CA GLU A 15 4.93 17.19 3.90
C GLU A 15 6.34 16.97 3.31
N LYS A 16 6.54 15.83 2.64
CA LYS A 16 7.79 15.50 1.92
C LYS A 16 7.73 15.84 0.43
N SER A 17 6.85 16.77 0.03
CA SER A 17 6.70 17.25 -1.35
C SER A 17 6.37 16.15 -2.36
N THR A 18 5.62 15.14 -1.94
CA THR A 18 5.11 14.07 -2.79
C THR A 18 3.62 14.24 -3.00
N ILE A 19 3.15 14.15 -4.24
CA ILE A 19 1.72 14.16 -4.56
C ILE A 19 1.09 12.88 -4.01
N ALA A 20 0.02 13.01 -3.23
CA ALA A 20 -0.78 11.91 -2.75
C ALA A 20 -2.18 11.96 -3.37
N PHE A 21 -2.57 10.91 -4.08
CA PHE A 21 -3.89 10.73 -4.66
C PHE A 21 -4.63 9.61 -3.94
N MET A 22 -5.80 9.92 -3.40
CA MET A 22 -6.65 8.97 -2.69
C MET A 22 -7.99 8.82 -3.42
N PHE A 23 -8.53 7.60 -3.41
CA PHE A 23 -9.84 7.33 -3.98
C PHE A 23 -10.60 6.30 -3.13
N ASN A 24 -11.92 6.24 -3.30
CA ASN A 24 -12.74 5.18 -2.74
C ASN A 24 -12.95 4.09 -3.79
N PHE A 25 -12.86 2.84 -3.36
CA PHE A 25 -13.25 1.71 -4.19
C PHE A 25 -14.73 1.76 -4.57
N ARG A 26 -15.12 1.01 -5.58
CA ARG A 26 -16.51 0.82 -5.99
C ARG A 26 -17.41 0.46 -4.80
N GLY A 27 -18.61 1.04 -4.76
CA GLY A 27 -19.56 0.84 -3.68
C GLY A 27 -19.20 1.50 -2.34
N VAL A 28 -18.12 2.29 -2.26
CA VAL A 28 -17.69 2.98 -1.02
C VAL A 28 -17.90 4.49 -1.15
N GLY A 29 -18.54 5.09 -0.16
CA GLY A 29 -18.78 6.55 -0.12
C GLY A 29 -19.57 7.03 -1.33
N GLY A 30 -19.01 7.95 -2.10
CA GLY A 30 -19.62 8.48 -3.33
C GLY A 30 -19.31 7.68 -4.60
N SER A 31 -18.49 6.62 -4.52
CA SER A 31 -18.18 5.78 -5.69
C SER A 31 -19.33 4.85 -6.04
N GLN A 32 -19.63 4.77 -7.33
CA GLN A 32 -20.68 3.89 -7.86
C GLN A 32 -20.24 2.42 -7.86
N GLY A 33 -21.15 1.51 -8.19
CA GLY A 33 -20.90 0.08 -8.28
C GLY A 33 -21.08 -0.64 -6.95
N SER A 34 -20.57 -1.87 -6.88
CA SER A 34 -20.68 -2.76 -5.71
C SER A 34 -19.37 -3.49 -5.46
N TYR A 35 -19.19 -3.97 -4.24
CA TYR A 35 -18.06 -4.77 -3.82
C TYR A 35 -17.87 -6.00 -4.72
N GLY A 36 -16.64 -6.26 -5.15
CA GLY A 36 -16.26 -7.28 -6.13
C GLY A 36 -15.16 -8.25 -5.65
N ASP A 37 -15.15 -8.58 -4.37
CA ASP A 37 -14.28 -9.61 -3.75
C ASP A 37 -12.77 -9.43 -4.04
N SER A 38 -12.29 -8.20 -3.99
CA SER A 38 -10.91 -7.79 -4.29
C SER A 38 -10.46 -7.97 -5.76
N ILE A 39 -11.29 -8.52 -6.63
CA ILE A 39 -10.98 -8.70 -8.06
C ILE A 39 -11.38 -7.44 -8.84
N ALA A 40 -12.62 -7.03 -8.73
CA ALA A 40 -13.11 -5.84 -9.43
C ALA A 40 -12.47 -4.54 -8.92
N GLU A 41 -12.09 -4.47 -7.64
CA GLU A 41 -11.36 -3.34 -7.07
C GLU A 41 -9.96 -3.15 -7.67
N GLN A 42 -9.36 -4.18 -8.26
CA GLN A 42 -8.10 -4.06 -9.01
C GLN A 42 -8.26 -3.20 -10.26
N GLU A 43 -9.43 -3.23 -10.90
CA GLU A 43 -9.75 -2.35 -12.01
C GLU A 43 -9.86 -0.89 -11.55
N ASP A 44 -10.38 -0.64 -10.34
CA ASP A 44 -10.45 0.70 -9.76
C ASP A 44 -9.04 1.27 -9.53
N VAL A 45 -8.11 0.43 -8.99
CA VAL A 45 -6.70 0.82 -8.84
C VAL A 45 -6.07 1.12 -10.20
N THR A 46 -6.29 0.26 -11.20
CA THR A 46 -5.74 0.43 -12.54
C THR A 46 -6.28 1.70 -13.22
N ALA A 47 -7.56 2.00 -13.03
CA ALA A 47 -8.17 3.24 -13.52
C ALA A 47 -7.58 4.48 -12.81
N ALA A 48 -7.40 4.40 -11.48
CA ALA A 48 -6.76 5.45 -10.69
C ALA A 48 -5.32 5.72 -11.13
N VAL A 49 -4.53 4.67 -11.38
CA VAL A 49 -3.17 4.78 -11.94
C VAL A 49 -3.22 5.44 -13.32
N SER A 50 -4.13 5.02 -14.18
CA SER A 50 -4.26 5.56 -15.55
C SER A 50 -4.65 7.04 -15.53
N TRP A 51 -5.57 7.43 -14.64
CA TRP A 51 -5.93 8.83 -14.47
C TRP A 51 -4.76 9.64 -13.93
N LEU A 52 -4.06 9.14 -12.93
CA LEU A 52 -2.96 9.86 -12.28
C LEU A 52 -1.81 10.13 -13.27
N VAL A 53 -1.39 9.13 -14.07
CA VAL A 53 -0.32 9.33 -15.06
C VAL A 53 -0.72 10.25 -16.22
N SER A 54 -2.00 10.51 -16.43
CA SER A 54 -2.47 11.47 -17.42
C SER A 54 -2.38 12.94 -16.94
N GLN A 55 -2.09 13.16 -15.66
CA GLN A 55 -2.02 14.50 -15.09
C GLN A 55 -0.67 15.16 -15.42
N PRO A 56 -0.63 16.39 -15.95
CA PRO A 56 0.61 17.05 -16.36
C PRO A 56 1.63 17.27 -15.22
N ALA A 57 1.16 17.34 -13.97
CA ALA A 57 2.00 17.54 -12.79
C ALA A 57 2.64 16.25 -12.26
N VAL A 58 2.33 15.09 -12.84
CA VAL A 58 2.78 13.77 -12.36
C VAL A 58 3.93 13.25 -13.20
N ASP A 59 5.04 12.92 -12.53
CA ASP A 59 6.12 12.17 -13.15
C ASP A 59 5.76 10.68 -13.15
N SER A 60 5.37 10.16 -14.31
CA SER A 60 4.98 8.75 -14.49
C SER A 60 6.10 7.74 -14.20
N ASN A 61 7.36 8.17 -14.12
CA ASN A 61 8.50 7.32 -13.75
C ASN A 61 8.68 7.20 -12.23
N ARG A 62 7.94 7.98 -11.45
CA ARG A 62 8.02 8.04 -9.98
C ARG A 62 6.67 7.77 -9.32
N LEU A 63 5.96 6.74 -9.78
CA LEU A 63 4.65 6.37 -9.27
C LEU A 63 4.76 5.21 -8.29
N GLY A 64 4.30 5.44 -7.06
CA GLY A 64 4.14 4.44 -6.01
C GLY A 64 2.69 4.11 -5.74
N LEU A 65 2.43 2.90 -5.30
CA LEU A 65 1.10 2.45 -4.85
C LEU A 65 1.16 2.10 -3.36
N LEU A 66 0.14 2.52 -2.62
CA LEU A 66 -0.02 2.15 -1.21
C LEU A 66 -1.37 1.49 -1.00
N GLY A 67 -1.38 0.42 -0.23
CA GLY A 67 -2.60 -0.20 0.26
C GLY A 67 -2.52 -0.49 1.75
N TYR A 68 -3.67 -0.39 2.44
CA TYR A 68 -3.84 -0.77 3.82
C TYR A 68 -4.92 -1.85 3.95
N SER A 69 -4.60 -2.92 4.71
CA SER A 69 -5.52 -4.03 4.97
C SER A 69 -6.11 -4.61 3.67
N PHE A 70 -7.42 -4.58 3.47
CA PHE A 70 -8.06 -4.95 2.21
C PHE A 70 -7.43 -4.22 1.01
N GLY A 71 -7.17 -2.92 1.15
CA GLY A 71 -6.51 -2.14 0.10
C GLY A 71 -5.09 -2.63 -0.22
N ALA A 72 -4.37 -3.23 0.74
CA ALA A 72 -3.07 -3.84 0.48
C ALA A 72 -3.19 -5.13 -0.34
N ALA A 73 -4.21 -5.95 -0.05
CA ALA A 73 -4.50 -7.17 -0.81
C ALA A 73 -4.90 -6.85 -2.27
N VAL A 74 -5.61 -5.75 -2.49
CA VAL A 74 -5.98 -5.27 -3.84
C VAL A 74 -4.79 -4.62 -4.56
N ALA A 75 -3.99 -3.81 -3.84
CA ALA A 75 -2.86 -3.07 -4.43
C ALA A 75 -1.72 -3.99 -4.87
N LEU A 76 -1.45 -5.07 -4.15
CA LEU A 76 -0.31 -5.96 -4.41
C LEU A 76 -0.33 -6.55 -5.83
N PRO A 77 -1.39 -7.23 -6.30
CA PRO A 77 -1.42 -7.78 -7.66
C PRO A 77 -1.28 -6.71 -8.74
N VAL A 78 -1.94 -5.56 -8.57
CA VAL A 78 -1.84 -4.46 -9.53
C VAL A 78 -0.43 -3.90 -9.57
N ALA A 79 0.19 -3.67 -8.40
CA ALA A 79 1.56 -3.18 -8.33
C ALA A 79 2.55 -4.13 -9.02
N CYS A 80 2.37 -5.45 -8.84
CA CYS A 80 3.27 -6.44 -9.45
C CYS A 80 3.12 -6.51 -10.98
N ALA A 81 1.90 -6.34 -11.51
CA ALA A 81 1.59 -6.48 -12.93
C ALA A 81 1.76 -5.17 -13.73
N ASP A 82 1.44 -4.02 -13.16
CA ASP A 82 1.44 -2.73 -13.86
C ASP A 82 2.84 -2.09 -13.85
N GLU A 83 3.51 -2.07 -14.99
CA GLU A 83 4.87 -1.53 -15.13
C GLU A 83 4.99 -0.03 -14.80
N ARG A 84 3.89 0.71 -14.79
CA ARG A 84 3.85 2.12 -14.40
C ARG A 84 4.10 2.30 -12.91
N VAL A 85 3.69 1.32 -12.08
CA VAL A 85 3.96 1.32 -10.64
C VAL A 85 5.40 0.89 -10.39
N LYS A 86 6.19 1.74 -9.74
CA LYS A 86 7.63 1.52 -9.51
C LYS A 86 7.98 1.02 -8.12
N ALA A 87 7.07 1.22 -7.15
CA ALA A 87 7.24 0.73 -5.77
C ALA A 87 5.86 0.56 -5.12
N VAL A 88 5.77 -0.32 -4.11
CA VAL A 88 4.52 -0.56 -3.37
C VAL A 88 4.76 -0.57 -1.87
N ALA A 89 3.86 0.05 -1.12
CA ALA A 89 3.80 -0.05 0.34
C ALA A 89 2.54 -0.82 0.77
N LEU A 90 2.73 -1.85 1.55
CA LEU A 90 1.70 -2.79 2.00
C LEU A 90 1.58 -2.68 3.52
N VAL A 91 0.57 -1.95 3.99
CA VAL A 91 0.31 -1.74 5.41
C VAL A 91 -0.68 -2.78 5.90
N SER A 92 -0.30 -3.55 6.92
CA SER A 92 -1.14 -4.62 7.50
C SER A 92 -1.75 -5.52 6.41
N LEU A 93 -0.92 -6.02 5.50
CA LEU A 93 -1.36 -6.92 4.41
C LEU A 93 -1.93 -8.21 5.02
N PRO A 94 -3.23 -8.52 4.81
CA PRO A 94 -3.81 -9.77 5.30
C PRO A 94 -3.07 -10.98 4.71
N PRO A 95 -2.68 -11.97 5.54
CA PRO A 95 -1.98 -13.15 5.05
C PRO A 95 -2.90 -14.07 4.26
N GLY A 96 -2.32 -14.78 3.29
CA GLY A 96 -3.05 -15.78 2.51
C GLY A 96 -2.20 -16.35 1.38
N PRO A 97 -2.60 -17.52 0.82
CA PRO A 97 -1.84 -18.18 -0.23
C PRO A 97 -1.65 -17.32 -1.49
N SER A 98 -2.65 -16.50 -1.84
CA SER A 98 -2.60 -15.58 -2.97
C SER A 98 -1.54 -14.51 -2.74
N GLN A 99 -1.55 -13.85 -1.57
CA GLN A 99 -0.60 -12.80 -1.21
C GLN A 99 0.84 -13.34 -1.15
N SER A 100 1.03 -14.51 -0.57
CA SER A 100 2.33 -15.20 -0.55
C SER A 100 2.84 -15.48 -1.95
N SER A 101 2.00 -16.02 -2.84
CA SER A 101 2.37 -16.30 -4.23
C SER A 101 2.75 -15.02 -5.00
N GLN A 102 1.98 -13.96 -4.81
CA GLN A 102 2.24 -12.66 -5.44
C GLN A 102 3.53 -12.01 -4.93
N LEU A 103 3.78 -12.05 -3.61
CA LEU A 103 5.01 -11.53 -3.02
C LEU A 103 6.26 -12.27 -3.52
N LYS A 104 6.19 -13.59 -3.70
CA LYS A 104 7.27 -14.40 -4.30
C LYS A 104 7.61 -14.00 -5.73
N GLY A 105 6.61 -13.64 -6.51
CA GLY A 105 6.76 -13.25 -7.93
C GLY A 105 7.04 -11.76 -8.15
N CYS A 106 6.83 -10.91 -7.17
CA CYS A 106 6.94 -9.45 -7.31
C CYS A 106 8.38 -8.99 -7.11
N ILE A 107 9.07 -8.61 -8.18
CA ILE A 107 10.46 -8.12 -8.14
C ILE A 107 10.55 -6.59 -7.94
N LYS A 108 9.43 -5.90 -7.72
CA LYS A 108 9.42 -4.45 -7.48
C LYS A 108 9.81 -4.12 -6.05
N PRO A 109 10.44 -2.96 -5.81
CA PRO A 109 10.66 -2.45 -4.46
C PRO A 109 9.37 -2.41 -3.66
N LYS A 110 9.37 -3.04 -2.49
CA LYS A 110 8.20 -3.11 -1.62
C LYS A 110 8.54 -2.85 -0.16
N LEU A 111 7.64 -2.14 0.51
CA LEU A 111 7.60 -2.04 1.97
C LEU A 111 6.45 -2.92 2.47
N ILE A 112 6.75 -3.82 3.39
CA ILE A 112 5.75 -4.57 4.16
C ILE A 112 5.84 -4.07 5.60
N ILE A 113 4.77 -3.47 6.12
CA ILE A 113 4.77 -2.87 7.45
C ILE A 113 3.56 -3.33 8.25
N CYS A 114 3.79 -3.84 9.46
CA CYS A 114 2.75 -4.37 10.35
C CYS A 114 2.98 -3.91 11.79
N GLY A 115 1.91 -3.89 12.59
CA GLY A 115 2.00 -3.73 14.03
C GLY A 115 2.27 -5.07 14.73
N THR A 116 2.98 -5.06 15.88
CA THR A 116 3.21 -6.30 16.64
C THR A 116 1.97 -6.80 17.36
N ASN A 117 0.96 -5.94 17.55
CA ASN A 117 -0.32 -6.27 18.19
C ASN A 117 -1.48 -6.35 17.17
N ASP A 118 -1.14 -6.44 15.87
CA ASP A 118 -2.13 -6.58 14.80
C ASP A 118 -2.81 -7.95 14.89
N PHE A 119 -4.12 -7.94 15.20
CA PHE A 119 -4.92 -9.15 15.39
C PHE A 119 -5.47 -9.73 14.07
N VAL A 120 -5.41 -8.98 12.97
CA VAL A 120 -5.77 -9.43 11.62
C VAL A 120 -4.55 -10.02 10.91
N VAL A 121 -3.35 -9.49 11.20
CA VAL A 121 -2.08 -9.96 10.67
C VAL A 121 -1.18 -10.39 11.84
N PRO A 122 -1.38 -11.58 12.39
CA PRO A 122 -0.56 -12.09 13.50
C PRO A 122 0.93 -12.06 13.19
N LEU A 123 1.75 -11.80 14.20
CA LEU A 123 3.19 -11.56 14.05
C LEU A 123 3.93 -12.67 13.30
N ASP A 124 3.56 -13.92 13.53
CA ASP A 124 4.13 -15.09 12.83
C ASP A 124 3.77 -15.08 11.34
N GLN A 125 2.55 -14.66 11.00
CA GLN A 125 2.08 -14.51 9.63
C GLN A 125 2.76 -13.31 8.93
N ALA A 126 2.93 -12.17 9.63
CA ALA A 126 3.67 -11.04 9.11
C ALA A 126 5.13 -11.44 8.77
N LYS A 127 5.78 -12.20 9.66
CA LYS A 127 7.12 -12.73 9.42
C LYS A 127 7.17 -13.78 8.30
N LEU A 128 6.09 -14.51 8.07
CA LEU A 128 5.99 -15.43 6.94
C LEU A 128 5.92 -14.66 5.62
N LEU A 129 5.09 -13.63 5.53
CA LEU A 129 5.00 -12.76 4.36
C LEU A 129 6.37 -12.15 4.01
N ASP A 130 7.12 -11.68 5.02
CA ASP A 130 8.48 -11.19 4.82
C ASP A 130 9.39 -12.27 4.25
N ARG A 131 9.46 -13.45 4.86
CA ARG A 131 10.33 -14.54 4.38
C ARG A 131 10.03 -14.95 2.95
N GLU A 132 8.76 -14.89 2.55
CA GLU A 132 8.31 -15.32 1.22
C GLU A 132 8.45 -14.24 0.15
N ALA A 133 8.48 -12.97 0.54
CA ALA A 133 8.60 -11.86 -0.40
C ALA A 133 9.97 -11.84 -1.09
N ALA A 134 9.94 -11.76 -2.44
CA ALA A 134 11.16 -11.56 -3.23
C ALA A 134 11.80 -10.19 -2.96
N GLU A 135 13.10 -10.10 -3.15
CA GLU A 135 13.83 -8.82 -3.15
C GLU A 135 13.50 -7.97 -4.40
N PRO A 136 13.66 -6.65 -4.33
CA PRO A 136 14.02 -5.84 -3.17
C PRO A 136 12.83 -5.59 -2.25
N LYS A 137 13.04 -5.74 -0.96
CA LYS A 137 12.00 -5.53 0.06
C LYS A 137 12.55 -4.80 1.28
N GLN A 138 11.65 -4.16 2.02
CA GLN A 138 11.86 -3.63 3.35
C GLN A 138 10.73 -4.15 4.25
N PHE A 139 11.08 -4.72 5.39
CA PHE A 139 10.11 -5.22 6.36
C PHE A 139 10.23 -4.44 7.65
N GLU A 140 9.10 -3.93 8.15
CA GLU A 140 9.02 -3.11 9.35
C GLU A 140 7.96 -3.66 10.30
N LEU A 141 8.34 -3.83 11.56
CA LEU A 141 7.41 -4.15 12.65
C LEU A 141 7.37 -3.00 13.64
N ILE A 142 6.19 -2.44 13.85
CA ILE A 142 5.98 -1.34 14.80
C ILE A 142 5.47 -1.92 16.12
N SER A 143 6.32 -1.81 17.15
CA SER A 143 6.02 -2.35 18.47
C SER A 143 4.80 -1.67 19.08
N GLY A 144 3.81 -2.45 19.50
CA GLY A 144 2.59 -2.00 20.15
C GLY A 144 1.46 -1.58 19.20
N ALA A 145 1.74 -1.31 17.94
CA ALA A 145 0.68 -0.95 17.00
C ALA A 145 -0.26 -2.14 16.74
N ASP A 146 -1.55 -1.86 16.71
CA ASP A 146 -2.59 -2.81 16.32
C ASP A 146 -2.99 -2.64 14.85
N HIS A 147 -4.04 -3.35 14.42
CA HIS A 147 -4.53 -3.26 13.04
C HIS A 147 -5.02 -1.87 12.66
N PHE A 148 -5.58 -1.11 13.61
CA PHE A 148 -6.16 0.21 13.35
C PHE A 148 -5.14 1.36 13.42
N TRP A 149 -3.92 1.08 13.90
CA TRP A 149 -2.81 2.05 14.00
C TRP A 149 -3.10 3.26 14.90
N LEU A 150 -4.07 3.16 15.81
CA LEU A 150 -4.44 4.27 16.70
C LEU A 150 -3.25 4.68 17.59
N GLY A 151 -2.84 5.94 17.48
CA GLY A 151 -1.67 6.49 18.18
C GLY A 151 -0.32 6.18 17.51
N TYR A 152 -0.31 5.47 16.39
CA TYR A 152 0.89 5.14 15.62
C TYR A 152 0.87 5.73 14.20
N GLU A 153 -0.13 6.55 13.88
CA GLU A 153 -0.35 7.10 12.54
C GLU A 153 0.86 7.92 12.06
N ALA A 154 1.45 8.72 12.94
CA ALA A 154 2.60 9.56 12.59
C ALA A 154 3.84 8.72 12.26
N VAL A 155 4.10 7.67 13.05
CA VAL A 155 5.22 6.74 12.82
C VAL A 155 5.04 6.01 11.51
N LEU A 156 3.83 5.52 11.24
CA LEU A 156 3.49 4.84 9.99
C LEU A 156 3.68 5.77 8.79
N GLY A 157 3.12 6.98 8.85
CA GLY A 157 3.22 7.99 7.80
C GLY A 157 4.67 8.29 7.45
N GLU A 158 5.51 8.54 8.47
CA GLU A 158 6.95 8.80 8.29
C GLU A 158 7.68 7.62 7.62
N LYS A 159 7.44 6.38 8.07
CA LYS A 159 8.07 5.18 7.48
C LYS A 159 7.71 5.00 6.01
N VAL A 160 6.44 5.14 5.67
CA VAL A 160 5.97 5.02 4.28
C VAL A 160 6.51 6.16 3.41
N ALA A 161 6.47 7.39 3.90
CA ALA A 161 6.97 8.54 3.15
C ALA A 161 8.50 8.44 2.93
N CYS A 162 9.28 8.00 3.93
CA CYS A 162 10.70 7.74 3.79
C CYS A 162 10.99 6.63 2.76
N PHE A 163 10.21 5.55 2.77
CA PHE A 163 10.35 4.48 1.79
C PHE A 163 10.18 5.00 0.35
N PHE A 164 9.09 5.71 0.05
CA PHE A 164 8.85 6.22 -1.31
C PHE A 164 9.88 7.28 -1.69
N ARG A 165 10.25 8.17 -0.77
CA ARG A 165 11.27 9.18 -1.04
C ARG A 165 12.61 8.54 -1.42
N ALA A 166 13.05 7.52 -0.70
CA ALA A 166 14.30 6.81 -0.99
C ALA A 166 14.29 6.09 -2.35
N ARG A 167 13.11 5.83 -2.93
CA ARG A 167 12.95 5.18 -4.24
C ARG A 167 12.83 6.17 -5.40
N PHE A 168 12.35 7.38 -5.13
CA PHE A 168 11.99 8.34 -6.18
C PHE A 168 12.84 9.60 -6.18
N ILE A 169 13.54 9.90 -5.09
CA ILE A 169 14.38 11.09 -4.92
C ILE A 169 15.75 10.60 -4.46
N SER A 170 16.60 10.33 -5.40
CA SER A 170 18.04 10.09 -5.20
C SER A 170 18.83 11.36 -5.42
#